data_f34a4fdd1d7ca770b89ac33ce97e591e
#
_entry.id   f34a4fdd1d7ca770b89ac33ce97e591e
#
_cell.length_a   1.000
_cell.length_b   1.000
_cell.length_c   1.000
_cell.angle_alpha   90.00
_cell.angle_beta   90.00
_cell.angle_gamma   90.00
#
_symmetry.space_group_name_H-M   'P 1'
#
loop_
_entity.id
_entity.type
_entity.pdbx_description
1 polymer ?
#
loop_
_entity_poly.entity_id
_entity_poly.type
_entity_poly.pdbx_seq_one_letter_code
_entity_poly.pdbx_strand_id
1 'polypeptide(L)'
;EEETSFKLWSPTATTVQVVVYESASNDAPILKKYEMKRGNSYSYSHKDNTIGVWNLTVPESLAGRAYQYQIDFPHHQSLTRDPYTIATSPDGKRSAILSEKERQVEGFEVKNGTEATWRLENPCQAVIYEMHIRDLTKSETSGVAPELRGTFLGAAQTGTVNHFGQSTAFDYIKELGVNYVQLQPIADRHKEYDADGNVTYNWGYDPQNYNAPETSMSTNLNDPGQVIRDLKTMIQAYHDAGIGVIMDVVYNHTFSTVDAPFQTTVPDYYYRMNRDGSYQNGTGVGNETASEHEMFRKYMIDSLLYWVNEFNIDGFRFDLMGIH
;
A
#
# COMPACT_ATOMS: atom_id res chain seq x y z
N GLU A 1 -8.80 -14.05 16.57
CA GLU A 1 -7.84 -14.89 15.81
C GLU A 1 -7.00 -15.67 16.83
N GLU A 2 -6.94 -17.00 16.68
CA GLU A 2 -6.22 -17.86 17.62
C GLU A 2 -4.77 -18.17 17.17
N GLU A 3 -4.45 -17.88 15.92
CA GLU A 3 -3.14 -18.16 15.31
C GLU A 3 -2.73 -17.08 14.30
N THR A 4 -1.43 -17.02 14.00
CA THR A 4 -0.86 -16.15 12.96
C THR A 4 -0.06 -16.99 11.98
N SER A 5 -0.36 -16.87 10.68
CA SER A 5 0.30 -17.61 9.61
C SER A 5 1.10 -16.69 8.70
N PHE A 6 2.31 -17.12 8.34
CA PHE A 6 3.24 -16.44 7.44
C PHE A 6 3.55 -17.31 6.23
N LYS A 7 3.59 -16.68 5.06
CA LYS A 7 4.03 -17.33 3.81
C LYS A 7 4.94 -16.38 3.04
N LEU A 8 6.04 -16.92 2.54
CA LEU A 8 6.98 -16.18 1.70
C LEU A 8 7.43 -17.04 0.54
N TRP A 9 7.40 -16.49 -0.68
CA TRP A 9 8.05 -17.12 -1.83
C TRP A 9 9.47 -16.57 -1.94
N SER A 10 10.45 -17.44 -1.69
CA SER A 10 11.90 -17.18 -1.81
C SER A 10 12.62 -18.46 -2.22
N PRO A 11 12.58 -18.80 -3.51
CA PRO A 11 13.02 -20.13 -3.98
C PRO A 11 14.52 -20.38 -3.85
N THR A 12 15.34 -19.32 -3.83
CA THR A 12 16.80 -19.40 -3.73
C THR A 12 17.32 -19.27 -2.30
N ALA A 13 16.44 -18.97 -1.33
CA ALA A 13 16.80 -18.89 0.08
C ALA A 13 17.24 -20.26 0.64
N THR A 14 18.22 -20.24 1.53
CA THR A 14 18.70 -21.42 2.27
C THR A 14 17.99 -21.59 3.60
N THR A 15 17.70 -20.48 4.30
CA THR A 15 16.87 -20.43 5.50
C THR A 15 16.04 -19.15 5.51
N VAL A 16 14.88 -19.20 6.18
CA VAL A 16 14.03 -18.03 6.41
C VAL A 16 13.53 -18.03 7.85
N GLN A 17 13.63 -16.89 8.51
CA GLN A 17 13.07 -16.65 9.84
C GLN A 17 12.12 -15.46 9.80
N VAL A 18 11.05 -15.53 10.59
CA VAL A 18 10.21 -14.36 10.91
C VAL A 18 10.77 -13.71 12.17
N VAL A 19 11.20 -12.46 12.05
CA VAL A 19 11.64 -11.63 13.17
C VAL A 19 10.45 -10.79 13.61
N VAL A 20 9.90 -11.08 14.79
CA VAL A 20 8.74 -10.38 15.36
C VAL A 20 9.23 -9.32 16.35
N TYR A 21 8.65 -8.13 16.26
CA TYR A 21 8.92 -6.98 17.12
C TYR A 21 7.76 -6.74 18.08
N GLU A 22 8.03 -6.10 19.21
CA GLU A 22 7.01 -5.85 20.25
C GLU A 22 5.86 -4.95 19.80
N SER A 23 6.09 -4.09 18.79
CA SER A 23 5.07 -3.23 18.18
C SER A 23 5.49 -2.81 16.77
N ALA A 24 4.64 -2.03 16.09
CA ALA A 24 4.93 -1.43 14.80
C ALA A 24 5.76 -0.13 14.89
N SER A 25 6.25 0.27 16.07
CA SER A 25 7.17 1.39 16.19
C SER A 25 8.50 1.12 15.47
N ASN A 26 9.12 2.16 14.90
CA ASN A 26 10.38 2.05 14.17
C ASN A 26 11.53 1.49 15.03
N ASP A 27 11.49 1.73 16.34
CA ASP A 27 12.51 1.39 17.32
C ASP A 27 12.13 0.22 18.24
N ALA A 28 10.96 -0.39 18.03
CA ALA A 28 10.51 -1.51 18.85
C ALA A 28 11.55 -2.63 18.87
N PRO A 29 11.86 -3.19 20.07
CA PRO A 29 12.81 -4.29 20.19
C PRO A 29 12.27 -5.59 19.59
N ILE A 30 13.19 -6.50 19.27
CA ILE A 30 12.83 -7.85 18.83
C ILE A 30 12.20 -8.60 19.99
N LEU A 31 10.97 -9.09 19.76
CA LEU A 31 10.26 -9.96 20.70
C LEU A 31 10.75 -11.41 20.57
N LYS A 32 10.74 -11.92 19.33
CA LYS A 32 11.06 -13.32 19.06
C LYS A 32 11.42 -13.55 17.59
N LYS A 33 12.17 -14.61 17.33
CA LYS A 33 12.44 -15.13 15.99
C LYS A 33 11.86 -16.54 15.86
N TYR A 34 11.24 -16.81 14.71
CA TYR A 34 10.66 -18.11 14.41
C TYR A 34 11.21 -18.62 13.08
N GLU A 35 11.63 -19.89 13.05
CA GLU A 35 12.07 -20.53 11.81
C GLU A 35 10.88 -20.92 10.94
N MET A 36 10.99 -20.68 9.63
CA MET A 36 10.02 -21.09 8.65
C MET A 36 10.40 -22.43 8.02
N LYS A 37 9.41 -23.17 7.55
CA LYS A 37 9.60 -24.45 6.85
C LYS A 37 9.42 -24.26 5.36
N ARG A 38 10.37 -24.77 4.58
CA ARG A 38 10.30 -24.77 3.11
C ARG A 38 9.37 -25.86 2.61
N GLY A 39 8.43 -25.50 1.73
CA GLY A 39 7.60 -26.45 1.00
C GLY A 39 8.36 -27.09 -0.15
N ASN A 40 8.10 -28.36 -0.40
CA ASN A 40 8.79 -29.18 -1.41
C ASN A 40 7.82 -29.86 -2.39
N SER A 41 6.51 -29.61 -2.28
CA SER A 41 5.52 -30.23 -3.14
C SER A 41 5.42 -29.52 -4.48
N TYR A 42 5.58 -30.25 -5.56
CA TYR A 42 5.27 -29.84 -6.92
C TYR A 42 3.93 -30.46 -7.35
N SER A 43 3.04 -29.61 -7.84
CA SER A 43 1.77 -30.05 -8.42
C SER A 43 1.57 -29.42 -9.79
N TYR A 44 1.09 -30.17 -10.75
CA TYR A 44 0.63 -29.62 -12.04
C TYR A 44 -0.61 -28.76 -11.89
N SER A 45 -1.37 -28.93 -10.82
CA SER A 45 -2.34 -27.95 -10.35
C SER A 45 -1.61 -26.86 -9.60
N HIS A 46 -1.50 -25.68 -10.18
CA HIS A 46 -0.80 -24.52 -9.57
C HIS A 46 -1.26 -24.17 -8.15
N LYS A 47 -2.42 -24.68 -7.73
CA LYS A 47 -3.00 -24.43 -6.39
C LYS A 47 -2.24 -25.10 -5.25
N ASP A 48 -1.58 -26.22 -5.51
CA ASP A 48 -0.91 -27.05 -4.49
C ASP A 48 0.62 -27.01 -4.60
N ASN A 49 1.14 -26.15 -5.48
CA ASN A 49 2.58 -26.01 -5.66
C ASN A 49 3.17 -25.20 -4.50
N THR A 50 4.05 -25.83 -3.71
CA THR A 50 4.73 -25.21 -2.57
C THR A 50 6.24 -25.06 -2.77
N ILE A 51 6.77 -25.36 -3.95
CA ILE A 51 8.21 -25.24 -4.22
C ILE A 51 8.66 -23.80 -4.06
N GLY A 52 9.66 -23.60 -3.16
CA GLY A 52 10.21 -22.28 -2.86
C GLY A 52 9.32 -21.40 -1.99
N VAL A 53 8.18 -21.90 -1.52
CA VAL A 53 7.33 -21.24 -0.55
C VAL A 53 7.72 -21.63 0.86
N TRP A 54 8.02 -20.65 1.68
CA TRP A 54 8.30 -20.80 3.11
C TRP A 54 7.04 -20.54 3.91
N ASN A 55 6.77 -21.38 4.93
CA ASN A 55 5.54 -21.36 5.71
C ASN A 55 5.86 -21.42 7.20
N LEU A 56 5.06 -20.72 7.98
CA LEU A 56 5.06 -20.76 9.44
C LEU A 56 3.64 -20.51 9.94
N THR A 57 3.16 -21.31 10.91
CA THR A 57 1.98 -20.97 11.71
C THR A 57 2.39 -20.90 13.16
N VAL A 58 2.13 -19.77 13.80
CA VAL A 58 2.36 -19.53 15.22
C VAL A 58 1.01 -19.71 15.93
N PRO A 59 0.91 -20.60 16.97
CA PRO A 59 -0.36 -20.93 17.63
C PRO A 59 -0.74 -19.84 18.67
N GLU A 60 -0.65 -18.58 18.28
CA GLU A 60 -1.07 -17.40 19.03
C GLU A 60 -1.31 -16.23 18.08
N SER A 61 -2.16 -15.30 18.48
CA SER A 61 -2.34 -14.04 17.75
C SER A 61 -1.15 -13.12 18.00
N LEU A 62 -0.54 -12.65 16.91
CA LEU A 62 0.51 -11.63 16.94
C LEU A 62 -0.01 -10.24 16.51
N ALA A 63 -1.33 -10.03 16.53
CA ALA A 63 -1.93 -8.72 16.23
C ALA A 63 -1.34 -7.62 17.13
N GLY A 64 -1.15 -6.42 16.57
CA GLY A 64 -0.47 -5.29 17.24
C GLY A 64 1.06 -5.38 17.23
N ARG A 65 1.65 -6.45 16.69
CA ARG A 65 3.08 -6.63 16.51
C ARG A 65 3.51 -6.18 15.12
N ALA A 66 4.83 -6.14 14.91
CA ALA A 66 5.40 -6.01 13.57
C ALA A 66 6.38 -7.15 13.29
N TYR A 67 6.72 -7.35 12.03
CA TYR A 67 7.66 -8.37 11.62
C TYR A 67 8.49 -7.96 10.41
N GLN A 68 9.60 -8.66 10.25
CA GLN A 68 10.41 -8.72 9.03
C GLN A 68 10.80 -10.17 8.76
N TYR A 69 11.17 -10.46 7.52
CA TYR A 69 11.81 -11.72 7.17
C TYR A 69 13.33 -11.55 7.21
N GLN A 70 14.01 -12.41 7.96
CA GLN A 70 15.45 -12.61 7.86
C GLN A 70 15.68 -13.80 6.94
N ILE A 71 16.37 -13.57 5.83
CA ILE A 71 16.53 -14.55 4.76
C ILE A 71 18.03 -14.77 4.52
N ASP A 72 18.47 -16.01 4.63
CA ASP A 72 19.82 -16.39 4.29
C ASP A 72 19.87 -16.92 2.85
N PHE A 73 20.84 -16.47 2.12
CA PHE A 73 21.22 -16.94 0.79
C PHE A 73 22.64 -17.51 0.84
N PRO A 74 23.11 -18.24 -0.18
CA PRO A 74 24.47 -18.83 -0.16
C PRO A 74 25.62 -17.84 0.12
N HIS A 75 25.46 -16.57 -0.23
CA HIS A 75 26.53 -15.57 -0.16
C HIS A 75 26.17 -14.27 0.58
N HIS A 76 24.92 -14.10 1.01
CA HIS A 76 24.48 -12.91 1.76
C HIS A 76 23.24 -13.21 2.61
N GLN A 77 22.93 -12.29 3.51
CA GLN A 77 21.72 -12.29 4.32
C GLN A 77 20.94 -10.99 4.07
N SER A 78 19.62 -11.11 4.05
CA SER A 78 18.70 -9.97 3.98
C SER A 78 17.83 -9.91 5.22
N LEU A 79 17.51 -8.69 5.66
CA LEU A 79 16.44 -8.41 6.63
C LEU A 79 15.45 -7.46 5.94
N THR A 80 14.23 -7.91 5.71
CA THR A 80 13.28 -7.23 4.85
C THR A 80 11.85 -7.34 5.32
N ARG A 81 11.04 -6.35 4.99
CA ARG A 81 9.59 -6.40 5.15
C ARG A 81 8.95 -7.34 4.12
N ASP A 82 7.73 -7.73 4.37
CA ASP A 82 6.96 -8.58 3.46
C ASP A 82 6.58 -7.80 2.18
N PRO A 83 6.83 -8.32 0.97
CA PRO A 83 6.32 -7.71 -0.26
C PRO A 83 4.81 -7.51 -0.28
N TYR A 84 4.06 -8.39 0.40
CA TYR A 84 2.60 -8.34 0.51
C TYR A 84 2.10 -7.57 1.74
N THR A 85 2.95 -6.79 2.42
CA THR A 85 2.53 -6.05 3.61
C THR A 85 1.38 -5.10 3.32
N ILE A 86 0.33 -5.14 4.15
CA ILE A 86 -0.87 -4.30 4.04
C ILE A 86 -0.84 -3.10 4.99
N ALA A 87 0.10 -3.09 5.91
CA ALA A 87 0.30 -2.03 6.88
C ALA A 87 1.75 -2.03 7.35
N THR A 88 2.29 -0.87 7.69
CA THR A 88 3.72 -0.71 7.99
C THR A 88 3.96 0.08 9.27
N SER A 89 5.19 0.00 9.77
CA SER A 89 5.74 1.02 10.67
C SER A 89 5.73 2.40 10.02
N PRO A 90 5.81 3.50 10.79
CA PRO A 90 5.78 4.86 10.25
C PRO A 90 6.79 5.12 9.12
N ASP A 91 7.97 4.50 9.18
CA ASP A 91 9.04 4.62 8.18
C ASP A 91 8.91 3.64 6.99
N GLY A 92 7.87 2.78 6.99
CA GLY A 92 7.62 1.79 5.95
C GLY A 92 8.58 0.59 5.95
N LYS A 93 9.44 0.41 6.98
CA LYS A 93 10.49 -0.62 6.98
C LYS A 93 10.11 -1.94 7.64
N ARG A 94 9.04 -1.96 8.41
CA ARG A 94 8.50 -3.16 9.06
C ARG A 94 7.07 -3.39 8.64
N SER A 95 6.69 -4.64 8.47
CA SER A 95 5.31 -5.06 8.24
C SER A 95 4.55 -5.11 9.56
N ALA A 96 3.39 -4.46 9.65
CA ALA A 96 2.53 -4.55 10.82
C ALA A 96 1.57 -5.73 10.71
N ILE A 97 1.30 -6.39 11.83
CA ILE A 97 0.32 -7.47 11.95
C ILE A 97 -0.94 -6.89 12.55
N LEU A 98 -2.02 -6.90 11.78
CA LEU A 98 -3.31 -6.37 12.20
C LEU A 98 -4.37 -7.48 12.19
N SER A 99 -5.18 -7.50 13.23
CA SER A 99 -6.43 -8.25 13.22
C SER A 99 -7.45 -7.59 12.27
N GLU A 100 -8.45 -8.33 11.88
CA GLU A 100 -9.56 -7.78 11.11
C GLU A 100 -10.24 -6.63 11.85
N LYS A 101 -10.45 -6.77 13.17
CA LYS A 101 -11.07 -5.76 14.02
C LYS A 101 -10.31 -4.42 14.02
N GLU A 102 -8.97 -4.44 14.00
CA GLU A 102 -8.15 -3.22 14.04
C GLU A 102 -8.27 -2.38 12.76
N ARG A 103 -8.70 -2.98 11.65
CA ARG A 103 -8.85 -2.32 10.33
C ARG A 103 -10.31 -2.17 9.87
N GLN A 104 -11.28 -2.55 10.71
CA GLN A 104 -12.69 -2.37 10.42
C GLN A 104 -13.15 -0.94 10.69
N VAL A 105 -14.10 -0.47 9.87
CA VAL A 105 -14.85 0.78 10.05
C VAL A 105 -16.33 0.40 10.08
N GLU A 106 -17.06 0.92 11.06
CA GLU A 106 -18.49 0.66 11.18
C GLU A 106 -19.24 1.18 9.95
N GLY A 107 -20.06 0.34 9.36
CA GLY A 107 -20.85 0.66 8.16
C GLY A 107 -20.06 0.65 6.85
N PHE A 108 -18.76 0.38 6.88
CA PHE A 108 -17.98 0.20 5.67
C PHE A 108 -18.23 -1.19 5.08
N GLU A 109 -18.84 -1.21 3.90
CA GLU A 109 -19.11 -2.44 3.16
C GLU A 109 -18.48 -2.35 1.77
N VAL A 110 -17.80 -3.41 1.36
CA VAL A 110 -17.32 -3.53 -0.03
C VAL A 110 -18.49 -3.89 -0.91
N LYS A 111 -18.92 -2.95 -1.73
CA LYS A 111 -20.03 -3.14 -2.68
C LYS A 111 -19.49 -3.68 -3.99
N ASN A 112 -19.93 -4.87 -4.36
CA ASN A 112 -19.66 -5.41 -5.69
C ASN A 112 -20.27 -4.49 -6.74
N GLY A 113 -19.52 -4.25 -7.81
CA GLY A 113 -19.75 -3.19 -8.79
C GLY A 113 -21.13 -3.02 -9.44
N THR A 114 -22.09 -3.92 -9.20
CA THR A 114 -23.49 -3.78 -9.65
C THR A 114 -24.39 -3.02 -8.66
N GLU A 115 -23.97 -2.89 -7.41
CA GLU A 115 -24.74 -2.25 -6.33
C GLU A 115 -24.27 -0.81 -6.05
N ALA A 116 -23.17 -0.39 -6.67
CA ALA A 116 -22.60 0.93 -6.47
C ALA A 116 -23.45 2.01 -7.16
N THR A 117 -23.96 2.96 -6.38
CA THR A 117 -24.81 4.07 -6.87
C THR A 117 -24.06 5.09 -7.72
N TRP A 118 -22.73 5.11 -7.63
CA TRP A 118 -21.83 5.99 -8.40
C TRP A 118 -21.39 5.38 -9.74
N ARG A 119 -21.75 4.14 -10.03
CA ARG A 119 -21.37 3.45 -11.26
C ARG A 119 -22.08 4.08 -12.47
N LEU A 120 -21.29 4.38 -13.49
CA LEU A 120 -21.81 4.90 -14.74
C LEU A 120 -22.23 3.77 -15.67
N GLU A 121 -23.32 3.99 -16.42
CA GLU A 121 -23.76 3.07 -17.47
C GLU A 121 -22.80 3.07 -18.67
N ASN A 122 -22.17 4.23 -18.92
CA ASN A 122 -21.23 4.42 -20.03
C ASN A 122 -19.96 5.12 -19.52
N PRO A 123 -18.75 4.56 -19.72
CA PRO A 123 -17.49 5.19 -19.34
C PRO A 123 -17.28 6.60 -19.90
N CYS A 124 -17.89 6.93 -21.06
CA CYS A 124 -17.80 8.28 -21.64
C CYS A 124 -18.53 9.35 -20.83
N GLN A 125 -19.32 8.96 -19.82
CA GLN A 125 -19.98 9.89 -18.89
C GLN A 125 -19.07 10.27 -17.71
N ALA A 126 -17.87 9.65 -17.60
CA ALA A 126 -16.94 9.94 -16.52
C ALA A 126 -16.40 11.38 -16.61
N VAL A 127 -16.59 12.11 -15.52
CA VAL A 127 -15.94 13.40 -15.26
C VAL A 127 -15.04 13.18 -14.07
N ILE A 128 -13.72 13.17 -14.30
CA ILE A 128 -12.71 12.75 -13.34
C ILE A 128 -11.96 13.99 -12.84
N TYR A 129 -11.86 14.15 -11.53
CA TYR A 129 -11.02 15.16 -10.87
C TYR A 129 -9.80 14.48 -10.26
N GLU A 130 -8.62 14.77 -10.81
CA GLU A 130 -7.36 14.29 -10.24
C GLU A 130 -6.96 15.17 -9.04
N MET A 131 -6.57 14.53 -7.95
CA MET A 131 -6.19 15.24 -6.75
C MET A 131 -5.09 14.50 -5.96
N HIS A 132 -4.28 15.29 -5.24
CA HIS A 132 -3.37 14.82 -4.21
C HIS A 132 -3.96 15.11 -2.83
N ILE A 133 -4.04 14.10 -1.96
CA ILE A 133 -4.68 14.20 -0.64
C ILE A 133 -4.14 15.38 0.19
N ARG A 134 -2.81 15.52 0.23
CA ARG A 134 -2.18 16.62 0.98
C ARG A 134 -2.48 17.97 0.36
N ASP A 135 -2.40 18.11 -0.95
CA ASP A 135 -2.55 19.40 -1.63
C ASP A 135 -3.97 19.94 -1.53
N LEU A 136 -4.95 19.05 -1.55
CA LEU A 136 -6.36 19.40 -1.43
C LEU A 136 -6.66 20.19 -0.13
N THR A 137 -5.94 19.91 0.96
CA THR A 137 -6.34 20.34 2.31
C THR A 137 -5.25 21.05 3.12
N LYS A 138 -3.96 20.99 2.68
CA LYS A 138 -2.83 21.45 3.50
C LYS A 138 -2.78 22.95 3.74
N SER A 139 -3.31 23.75 2.81
CA SER A 139 -3.33 25.21 2.94
C SER A 139 -4.09 25.65 4.21
N GLU A 140 -3.57 26.66 4.90
CA GLU A 140 -4.27 27.29 6.03
C GLU A 140 -5.62 27.91 5.61
N THR A 141 -5.74 28.29 4.34
CA THR A 141 -6.97 28.87 3.78
C THR A 141 -7.97 27.82 3.30
N SER A 142 -7.66 26.52 3.43
CA SER A 142 -8.57 25.44 3.04
C SER A 142 -9.83 25.36 3.92
N GLY A 143 -9.83 25.97 5.10
CA GLY A 143 -10.90 25.82 6.09
C GLY A 143 -10.93 24.45 6.77
N VAL A 144 -10.06 23.53 6.38
CA VAL A 144 -9.92 22.22 7.02
C VAL A 144 -9.29 22.38 8.39
N ALA A 145 -9.79 21.64 9.38
CA ALA A 145 -9.27 21.64 10.75
C ALA A 145 -7.75 21.38 10.74
N PRO A 146 -6.96 22.17 11.49
CA PRO A 146 -5.50 22.11 11.41
C PRO A 146 -4.90 20.72 11.58
N GLU A 147 -5.46 19.90 12.48
CA GLU A 147 -5.05 18.51 12.76
C GLU A 147 -5.40 17.53 11.65
N LEU A 148 -6.33 17.88 10.75
CA LEU A 148 -6.76 17.05 9.62
C LEU A 148 -6.11 17.47 8.30
N ARG A 149 -5.40 18.59 8.25
CA ARG A 149 -4.80 19.10 7.01
C ARG A 149 -3.76 18.13 6.45
N GLY A 150 -3.94 17.75 5.20
CA GLY A 150 -3.05 16.82 4.49
C GLY A 150 -3.33 15.35 4.76
N THR A 151 -4.43 15.02 5.47
CA THR A 151 -4.80 13.64 5.81
C THR A 151 -6.00 13.15 4.99
N PHE A 152 -6.21 11.82 4.99
CA PHE A 152 -7.41 11.20 4.42
C PHE A 152 -8.70 11.79 5.00
N LEU A 153 -8.78 11.95 6.33
CA LEU A 153 -9.98 12.51 6.97
C LEU A 153 -10.18 13.99 6.61
N GLY A 154 -9.11 14.75 6.43
CA GLY A 154 -9.19 16.12 5.95
C GLY A 154 -9.77 16.22 4.54
N ALA A 155 -9.42 15.26 3.66
CA ALA A 155 -9.95 15.18 2.31
C ALA A 155 -11.44 14.78 2.24
N ALA A 156 -12.02 14.36 3.36
CA ALA A 156 -13.44 14.04 3.50
C ALA A 156 -14.20 14.98 4.44
N GLN A 157 -13.53 15.99 5.00
CA GLN A 157 -14.16 16.95 5.92
C GLN A 157 -15.20 17.79 5.20
N THR A 158 -16.41 17.86 5.76
CA THR A 158 -17.52 18.69 5.28
C THR A 158 -17.57 20.06 5.97
N GLY A 159 -18.29 21.02 5.38
CA GLY A 159 -18.50 22.36 5.95
C GLY A 159 -17.28 23.26 5.85
N THR A 160 -16.29 22.89 5.02
CA THR A 160 -15.07 23.69 4.85
C THR A 160 -15.27 24.82 3.86
N VAL A 161 -14.80 26.00 4.21
CA VAL A 161 -14.85 27.20 3.37
C VAL A 161 -13.54 27.99 3.46
N ASN A 162 -13.20 28.69 2.39
CA ASN A 162 -12.11 29.66 2.41
C ASN A 162 -12.54 30.98 3.09
N HIS A 163 -11.62 31.93 3.21
CA HIS A 163 -11.90 33.24 3.83
C HIS A 163 -12.91 34.11 3.06
N PHE A 164 -13.30 33.74 1.84
CA PHE A 164 -14.37 34.36 1.08
C PHE A 164 -15.73 33.67 1.25
N GLY A 165 -15.81 32.60 2.05
CA GLY A 165 -17.03 31.80 2.26
C GLY A 165 -17.32 30.83 1.12
N GLN A 166 -16.37 30.56 0.23
CA GLN A 166 -16.53 29.59 -0.86
C GLN A 166 -16.13 28.18 -0.36
N SER A 167 -16.87 27.17 -0.79
CA SER A 167 -16.60 25.77 -0.47
C SER A 167 -15.20 25.35 -0.90
N THR A 168 -14.58 24.52 -0.07
CA THR A 168 -13.22 23.98 -0.30
C THR A 168 -13.23 22.47 -0.13
N ALA A 169 -12.12 21.82 -0.47
CA ALA A 169 -11.86 20.39 -0.28
C ALA A 169 -13.06 19.51 -0.75
N PHE A 170 -13.57 18.67 0.11
CA PHE A 170 -14.64 17.71 -0.22
C PHE A 170 -15.92 18.36 -0.76
N ASP A 171 -16.38 19.44 -0.12
CA ASP A 171 -17.61 20.13 -0.55
C ASP A 171 -17.44 20.82 -1.90
N TYR A 172 -16.25 21.38 -2.18
CA TYR A 172 -15.94 21.92 -3.51
C TYR A 172 -16.00 20.85 -4.61
N ILE A 173 -15.46 19.64 -4.34
CA ILE A 173 -15.50 18.54 -5.30
C ILE A 173 -16.94 18.12 -5.60
N LYS A 174 -17.80 18.07 -4.56
CA LYS A 174 -19.24 17.80 -4.73
C LYS A 174 -19.93 18.87 -5.58
N GLU A 175 -19.64 20.15 -5.32
CA GLU A 175 -20.22 21.27 -6.07
C GLU A 175 -19.78 21.31 -7.54
N LEU A 176 -18.55 20.84 -7.86
CA LEU A 176 -18.08 20.68 -9.23
C LEU A 176 -18.92 19.70 -10.05
N GLY A 177 -19.63 18.77 -9.38
CA GLY A 177 -20.46 17.77 -10.05
C GLY A 177 -19.67 16.70 -10.80
N VAL A 178 -18.42 16.46 -10.40
CA VAL A 178 -17.63 15.32 -10.88
C VAL A 178 -18.20 14.02 -10.34
N ASN A 179 -18.03 12.94 -11.06
CA ASN A 179 -18.53 11.63 -10.66
C ASN A 179 -17.42 10.63 -10.29
N TYR A 180 -16.17 11.00 -10.51
CA TYR A 180 -14.99 10.28 -10.03
C TYR A 180 -13.91 11.24 -9.51
N VAL A 181 -13.21 10.81 -8.46
CA VAL A 181 -11.92 11.37 -8.09
C VAL A 181 -10.82 10.37 -8.45
N GLN A 182 -9.71 10.85 -9.00
CA GLN A 182 -8.49 10.08 -9.20
C GLN A 182 -7.47 10.54 -8.18
N LEU A 183 -7.14 9.65 -7.26
CA LEU A 183 -6.16 9.92 -6.22
C LEU A 183 -4.75 9.70 -6.79
N GLN A 184 -3.91 10.74 -6.79
CA GLN A 184 -2.46 10.55 -6.94
C GLN A 184 -1.99 9.54 -5.89
N PRO A 185 -0.83 8.86 -6.08
CA PRO A 185 -0.54 7.63 -5.34
C PRO A 185 -0.72 7.77 -3.83
N ILE A 186 -1.54 6.89 -3.27
CA ILE A 186 -1.84 6.78 -1.83
C ILE A 186 -1.20 5.56 -1.18
N ALA A 187 -0.49 4.73 -1.95
CA ALA A 187 0.32 3.65 -1.41
C ALA A 187 1.57 4.21 -0.72
N ASP A 188 2.09 3.43 0.23
CA ASP A 188 3.28 3.78 1.00
C ASP A 188 4.49 4.01 0.08
N ARG A 189 5.13 5.14 0.26
CA ARG A 189 6.21 5.68 -0.54
C ARG A 189 7.45 5.97 0.29
N HIS A 190 8.55 6.24 -0.37
CA HIS A 190 9.74 6.74 0.30
C HIS A 190 9.44 8.06 1.02
N LYS A 191 9.95 8.17 2.25
CA LYS A 191 9.77 9.33 3.11
C LYS A 191 11.09 10.01 3.40
N GLU A 192 11.13 11.28 3.12
CA GLU A 192 12.16 12.18 3.62
C GLU A 192 11.58 13.01 4.76
N TYR A 193 12.43 13.40 5.69
CA TYR A 193 12.03 14.16 6.87
C TYR A 193 12.75 15.50 6.89
N ASP A 194 12.02 16.55 7.26
CA ASP A 194 12.61 17.88 7.52
C ASP A 194 13.36 17.92 8.86
N ALA A 195 13.94 19.07 9.19
CA ALA A 195 14.69 19.26 10.44
C ALA A 195 13.84 19.12 11.71
N ASP A 196 12.53 19.26 11.59
CA ASP A 196 11.56 19.14 12.69
C ASP A 196 10.98 17.72 12.78
N GLY A 197 11.40 16.82 11.87
CA GLY A 197 10.94 15.41 11.84
C GLY A 197 9.61 15.20 11.13
N ASN A 198 9.10 16.17 10.39
CA ASN A 198 7.90 16.00 9.59
C ASN A 198 8.23 15.39 8.23
N VAL A 199 7.32 14.57 7.71
CA VAL A 199 7.45 14.01 6.35
C VAL A 199 7.33 15.14 5.33
N THR A 200 8.33 15.24 4.46
CA THR A 200 8.37 16.25 3.40
C THR A 200 7.34 15.96 2.30
N TYR A 201 7.10 16.95 1.44
CA TYR A 201 6.22 16.82 0.30
C TYR A 201 6.78 15.84 -0.73
N ASN A 202 5.93 14.95 -1.22
CA ASN A 202 6.23 14.03 -2.29
C ASN A 202 4.92 13.69 -3.04
N TRP A 203 4.97 13.60 -4.34
CA TRP A 203 3.80 13.29 -5.18
C TRP A 203 3.30 11.86 -5.02
N GLY A 204 4.14 10.95 -4.50
CA GLY A 204 3.79 9.54 -4.28
C GLY A 204 4.36 8.57 -5.31
N TYR A 205 5.09 9.06 -6.31
CA TYR A 205 5.66 8.21 -7.38
C TYR A 205 7.02 7.57 -7.00
N ASP A 206 7.28 7.44 -5.71
CA ASP A 206 8.43 6.75 -5.13
C ASP A 206 7.99 5.51 -4.34
N PRO A 207 7.40 4.49 -4.99
CA PRO A 207 6.72 3.39 -4.32
C PRO A 207 7.69 2.55 -3.48
N GLN A 208 7.26 2.25 -2.24
CA GLN A 208 8.02 1.45 -1.28
C GLN A 208 7.25 0.18 -0.86
N ASN A 209 5.96 0.29 -0.54
CA ASN A 209 5.09 -0.83 -0.20
C ASN A 209 3.74 -0.68 -0.91
N TYR A 210 3.51 -1.45 -1.96
CA TYR A 210 2.37 -1.26 -2.87
C TYR A 210 1.00 -1.53 -2.25
N ASN A 211 0.91 -2.36 -1.19
CA ASN A 211 -0.37 -2.74 -0.59
C ASN A 211 -0.67 -2.01 0.73
N ALA A 212 0.25 -1.21 1.23
CA ALA A 212 0.04 -0.43 2.44
C ALA A 212 -0.35 1.01 2.09
N PRO A 213 -1.36 1.62 2.73
CA PRO A 213 -1.63 3.04 2.59
C PRO A 213 -0.49 3.90 3.17
N GLU A 214 -0.30 5.10 2.61
CA GLU A 214 0.72 6.06 3.05
C GLU A 214 0.45 6.56 4.48
N THR A 215 1.34 6.25 5.40
CA THR A 215 1.18 6.53 6.83
C THR A 215 1.09 8.03 7.15
N SER A 216 1.81 8.89 6.40
CA SER A 216 1.81 10.34 6.60
C SER A 216 0.49 11.03 6.21
N MET A 217 -0.41 10.32 5.53
CA MET A 217 -1.76 10.80 5.20
C MET A 217 -2.81 10.39 6.24
N SER A 218 -2.41 9.75 7.34
CA SER A 218 -3.30 9.40 8.45
C SER A 218 -3.27 10.44 9.56
N THR A 219 -4.32 10.44 10.37
CA THR A 219 -4.39 11.23 11.61
C THR A 219 -3.48 10.71 12.72
N ASN A 220 -3.07 9.44 12.63
CA ASN A 220 -2.11 8.81 13.53
C ASN A 220 -1.21 7.82 12.79
N LEU A 221 -0.06 8.31 12.33
CA LEU A 221 0.93 7.50 11.61
C LEU A 221 1.56 6.37 12.45
N ASN A 222 1.43 6.43 13.78
CA ASN A 222 1.96 5.41 14.70
C ASN A 222 0.97 4.26 14.98
N ASP A 223 -0.27 4.36 14.48
CA ASP A 223 -1.27 3.28 14.54
C ASP A 223 -1.55 2.77 13.11
N PRO A 224 -0.93 1.66 12.68
CA PRO A 224 -1.15 1.13 11.34
C PRO A 224 -2.62 0.77 11.02
N GLY A 225 -3.39 0.40 12.04
CA GLY A 225 -4.83 0.17 11.91
C GLY A 225 -5.59 1.48 11.63
N GLN A 226 -5.19 2.58 12.27
CA GLN A 226 -5.80 3.90 12.03
C GLN A 226 -5.56 4.38 10.60
N VAL A 227 -4.37 4.12 10.04
CA VAL A 227 -4.08 4.47 8.63
C VAL A 227 -5.10 3.84 7.68
N ILE A 228 -5.40 2.55 7.88
CA ILE A 228 -6.40 1.83 7.07
C ILE A 228 -7.81 2.38 7.32
N ARG A 229 -8.18 2.63 8.57
CA ARG A 229 -9.50 3.15 8.93
C ARG A 229 -9.74 4.56 8.38
N ASP A 230 -8.74 5.44 8.42
CA ASP A 230 -8.83 6.80 7.88
C ASP A 230 -9.09 6.77 6.36
N LEU A 231 -8.36 5.93 5.63
CA LEU A 231 -8.56 5.77 4.19
C LEU A 231 -9.95 5.21 3.86
N LYS A 232 -10.40 4.16 4.57
CA LYS A 232 -11.75 3.60 4.40
C LYS A 232 -12.83 4.64 4.66
N THR A 233 -12.69 5.43 5.72
CA THR A 233 -13.63 6.50 6.07
C THR A 233 -13.71 7.56 4.97
N MET A 234 -12.57 7.95 4.41
CA MET A 234 -12.54 8.88 3.28
C MET A 234 -13.25 8.30 2.05
N ILE A 235 -12.92 7.08 1.65
CA ILE A 235 -13.53 6.43 0.48
C ILE A 235 -15.04 6.32 0.67
N GLN A 236 -15.50 5.91 1.86
CA GLN A 236 -16.93 5.83 2.18
C GLN A 236 -17.63 7.20 2.01
N ALA A 237 -17.00 8.29 2.46
CA ALA A 237 -17.59 9.62 2.31
C ALA A 237 -17.76 10.02 0.83
N TYR A 238 -16.79 9.68 -0.04
CA TYR A 238 -16.93 9.92 -1.49
C TYR A 238 -18.04 9.05 -2.10
N HIS A 239 -18.12 7.77 -1.74
CA HIS A 239 -19.17 6.88 -2.21
C HIS A 239 -20.57 7.32 -1.74
N ASP A 240 -20.70 7.78 -0.51
CA ASP A 240 -21.98 8.31 0.03
C ASP A 240 -22.41 9.60 -0.70
N ALA A 241 -21.45 10.34 -1.26
CA ALA A 241 -21.72 11.49 -2.12
C ALA A 241 -21.98 11.12 -3.60
N GLY A 242 -21.97 9.82 -3.94
CA GLY A 242 -22.15 9.34 -5.31
C GLY A 242 -20.93 9.51 -6.20
N ILE A 243 -19.72 9.63 -5.62
CA ILE A 243 -18.45 9.83 -6.32
C ILE A 243 -17.59 8.58 -6.18
N GLY A 244 -17.23 7.97 -7.31
CA GLY A 244 -16.32 6.82 -7.36
C GLY A 244 -14.86 7.24 -7.14
N VAL A 245 -14.03 6.28 -6.72
CA VAL A 245 -12.62 6.51 -6.37
C VAL A 245 -11.70 5.69 -7.29
N ILE A 246 -10.86 6.36 -8.04
CA ILE A 246 -9.81 5.79 -8.88
C ILE A 246 -8.47 5.97 -8.16
N MET A 247 -7.67 4.91 -8.09
CA MET A 247 -6.34 4.94 -7.50
C MET A 247 -5.26 4.96 -8.57
N ASP A 248 -4.30 5.87 -8.43
CA ASP A 248 -3.08 5.85 -9.23
C ASP A 248 -2.10 4.82 -8.68
N VAL A 249 -1.67 3.88 -9.53
CA VAL A 249 -0.79 2.78 -9.18
C VAL A 249 0.52 2.82 -9.95
N VAL A 250 1.63 2.60 -9.27
CA VAL A 250 3.00 2.81 -9.77
C VAL A 250 3.77 1.48 -9.77
N TYR A 251 3.28 0.46 -10.50
CA TYR A 251 3.96 -0.84 -10.52
C TYR A 251 5.21 -0.88 -11.40
N ASN A 252 5.47 0.16 -12.18
CA ASN A 252 6.55 0.19 -13.18
C ASN A 252 7.96 0.22 -12.58
N HIS A 253 8.15 0.66 -11.34
CA HIS A 253 9.44 0.71 -10.64
C HIS A 253 9.27 0.70 -9.12
N THR A 254 10.35 0.57 -8.38
CA THR A 254 10.43 0.83 -6.94
C THR A 254 11.38 2.00 -6.68
N PHE A 255 11.18 2.74 -5.59
CA PHE A 255 12.08 3.83 -5.21
C PHE A 255 13.55 3.38 -5.13
N SER A 256 13.77 2.24 -4.49
CA SER A 256 15.12 1.65 -4.34
C SER A 256 15.09 0.19 -4.75
N THR A 257 16.19 -0.29 -5.31
CA THR A 257 16.42 -1.72 -5.55
C THR A 257 17.25 -2.36 -4.44
N VAL A 258 17.93 -1.56 -3.60
CA VAL A 258 18.84 -2.07 -2.56
C VAL A 258 18.09 -2.72 -1.40
N ASP A 259 17.04 -2.05 -0.91
CA ASP A 259 16.21 -2.47 0.23
C ASP A 259 14.75 -2.78 -0.15
N ALA A 260 14.46 -2.82 -1.45
CA ALA A 260 13.15 -3.21 -1.94
C ALA A 260 12.83 -4.66 -1.56
N PRO A 261 11.63 -4.95 -1.02
CA PRO A 261 11.26 -6.31 -0.63
C PRO A 261 11.37 -7.30 -1.79
N PHE A 262 11.14 -6.87 -3.02
CA PHE A 262 11.29 -7.71 -4.21
C PHE A 262 12.73 -8.20 -4.41
N GLN A 263 13.70 -7.30 -4.32
CA GLN A 263 15.11 -7.65 -4.50
C GLN A 263 15.65 -8.46 -3.31
N THR A 264 15.20 -8.12 -2.11
CA THR A 264 15.70 -8.74 -0.88
C THR A 264 15.05 -10.08 -0.56
N THR A 265 13.92 -10.41 -1.19
CA THR A 265 13.26 -11.72 -1.04
C THR A 265 13.59 -12.69 -2.18
N VAL A 266 13.70 -12.20 -3.41
CA VAL A 266 14.04 -13.01 -4.60
C VAL A 266 14.99 -12.21 -5.49
N PRO A 267 16.28 -12.20 -5.18
CA PRO A 267 17.28 -11.43 -5.93
C PRO A 267 17.19 -11.64 -7.44
N ASP A 268 17.23 -10.54 -8.19
CA ASP A 268 17.31 -10.48 -9.65
C ASP A 268 16.11 -11.07 -10.42
N TYR A 269 14.99 -11.32 -9.74
CA TYR A 269 13.80 -11.89 -10.39
C TYR A 269 12.77 -10.84 -10.78
N TYR A 270 12.51 -9.87 -9.92
CA TYR A 270 11.38 -8.94 -10.11
C TYR A 270 11.70 -7.72 -10.97
N TYR A 271 12.97 -7.54 -11.33
CA TYR A 271 13.43 -6.41 -12.15
C TYR A 271 13.99 -6.88 -13.47
N ARG A 272 13.86 -6.05 -14.52
CA ARG A 272 14.56 -6.26 -15.78
C ARG A 272 16.01 -5.89 -15.63
N MET A 273 16.88 -6.81 -16.04
CA MET A 273 18.32 -6.68 -15.92
C MET A 273 18.98 -6.62 -17.30
N ASN A 274 20.03 -5.84 -17.43
CA ASN A 274 20.94 -5.88 -18.55
C ASN A 274 21.89 -7.08 -18.44
N ARG A 275 22.57 -7.43 -19.52
CA ARG A 275 23.52 -8.57 -19.53
C ARG A 275 24.72 -8.37 -18.61
N ASP A 276 25.05 -7.14 -18.27
CA ASP A 276 26.14 -6.78 -17.35
C ASP A 276 25.70 -6.78 -15.86
N GLY A 277 24.46 -7.11 -15.58
CA GLY A 277 23.88 -7.15 -14.23
C GLY A 277 23.37 -5.80 -13.72
N SER A 278 23.39 -4.75 -14.54
CA SER A 278 22.73 -3.48 -14.19
C SER A 278 21.23 -3.54 -14.45
N TYR A 279 20.45 -2.70 -13.74
CA TYR A 279 19.00 -2.60 -13.96
C TYR A 279 18.71 -1.88 -15.28
N GLN A 280 17.70 -2.37 -16.02
CA GLN A 280 17.11 -1.60 -17.12
C GLN A 280 16.40 -0.37 -16.56
N ASN A 281 16.33 0.69 -17.35
CA ASN A 281 15.82 1.99 -16.93
C ASN A 281 14.92 2.64 -18.01
N GLY A 282 14.00 1.86 -18.56
CA GLY A 282 12.98 2.37 -19.49
C GLY A 282 12.01 3.36 -18.84
N THR A 283 11.87 3.28 -17.52
CA THR A 283 11.09 4.24 -16.70
C THR A 283 11.76 5.61 -16.59
N GLY A 284 13.09 5.69 -16.73
CA GLY A 284 13.87 6.91 -16.50
C GLY A 284 14.17 7.22 -15.02
N VAL A 285 13.77 6.35 -14.09
CA VAL A 285 13.92 6.55 -12.62
C VAL A 285 14.85 5.54 -11.95
N GLY A 286 15.68 4.83 -12.73
CA GLY A 286 16.76 3.99 -12.22
C GLY A 286 16.51 2.49 -12.24
N ASN A 287 15.28 2.04 -12.34
CA ASN A 287 14.93 0.63 -12.47
C ASN A 287 13.56 0.46 -13.14
N GLU A 288 13.28 -0.76 -13.57
CA GLU A 288 11.97 -1.15 -14.04
C GLU A 288 11.63 -2.57 -13.62
N THR A 289 10.38 -2.80 -13.32
CA THR A 289 9.87 -4.12 -12.90
C THR A 289 9.64 -5.01 -14.10
N ALA A 290 9.84 -6.32 -13.92
CA ALA A 290 9.69 -7.35 -14.94
C ALA A 290 8.26 -7.92 -14.94
N SER A 291 7.29 -7.20 -15.50
CA SER A 291 5.89 -7.62 -15.53
C SER A 291 5.63 -8.85 -16.43
N GLU A 292 6.58 -9.22 -17.29
CA GLU A 292 6.59 -10.48 -18.02
C GLU A 292 6.87 -11.69 -17.12
N HIS A 293 7.47 -11.48 -15.93
CA HIS A 293 7.71 -12.56 -14.97
C HIS A 293 6.42 -12.92 -14.23
N GLU A 294 6.12 -14.22 -14.21
CA GLU A 294 4.84 -14.74 -13.73
C GLU A 294 4.51 -14.32 -12.28
N MET A 295 5.49 -14.36 -11.38
CA MET A 295 5.26 -13.99 -9.98
C MET A 295 5.10 -12.48 -9.77
N PHE A 296 5.69 -11.64 -10.62
CA PHE A 296 5.42 -10.21 -10.54
C PHE A 296 4.04 -9.86 -11.11
N ARG A 297 3.66 -10.48 -12.22
CA ARG A 297 2.29 -10.34 -12.75
C ARG A 297 1.24 -10.83 -11.78
N LYS A 298 1.48 -11.98 -11.11
CA LYS A 298 0.65 -12.44 -10.00
C LYS A 298 0.54 -11.39 -8.90
N TYR A 299 1.67 -10.84 -8.48
CA TYR A 299 1.72 -9.80 -7.45
C TYR A 299 0.86 -8.58 -7.82
N MET A 300 1.00 -8.07 -9.05
CA MET A 300 0.19 -6.93 -9.53
C MET A 300 -1.32 -7.23 -9.44
N ILE A 301 -1.73 -8.41 -9.90
CA ILE A 301 -3.15 -8.82 -9.87
C ILE A 301 -3.64 -8.95 -8.43
N ASP A 302 -2.88 -9.62 -7.56
CA ASP A 302 -3.23 -9.77 -6.14
C ASP A 302 -3.34 -8.41 -5.44
N SER A 303 -2.43 -7.48 -5.74
CA SER A 303 -2.43 -6.13 -5.21
C SER A 303 -3.67 -5.34 -5.64
N LEU A 304 -4.01 -5.35 -6.92
CA LEU A 304 -5.22 -4.69 -7.44
C LEU A 304 -6.49 -5.27 -6.78
N LEU A 305 -6.59 -6.60 -6.68
CA LEU A 305 -7.72 -7.27 -6.03
C LEU A 305 -7.79 -6.92 -4.53
N TYR A 306 -6.64 -6.77 -3.86
CA TYR A 306 -6.60 -6.32 -2.48
C TYR A 306 -7.20 -4.92 -2.31
N TRP A 307 -6.79 -3.95 -3.14
CA TRP A 307 -7.32 -2.58 -3.09
C TRP A 307 -8.83 -2.53 -3.38
N VAL A 308 -9.32 -3.34 -4.31
CA VAL A 308 -10.76 -3.45 -4.58
C VAL A 308 -11.49 -4.07 -3.39
N ASN A 309 -11.00 -5.19 -2.85
CA ASN A 309 -11.72 -5.96 -1.84
C ASN A 309 -11.59 -5.38 -0.43
N GLU A 310 -10.50 -4.70 -0.11
CA GLU A 310 -10.28 -4.10 1.21
C GLU A 310 -10.80 -2.66 1.30
N PHE A 311 -10.64 -1.87 0.23
CA PHE A 311 -10.93 -0.44 0.24
C PHE A 311 -12.06 -0.02 -0.68
N ASN A 312 -12.65 -0.95 -1.43
CA ASN A 312 -13.73 -0.65 -2.38
C ASN A 312 -13.32 0.36 -3.47
N ILE A 313 -12.06 0.27 -3.94
CA ILE A 313 -11.55 1.08 -5.06
C ILE A 313 -12.30 0.70 -6.34
N ASP A 314 -12.75 1.69 -7.10
CA ASP A 314 -13.60 1.52 -8.29
C ASP A 314 -12.81 1.38 -9.59
N GLY A 315 -11.60 1.88 -9.63
CA GLY A 315 -10.77 1.84 -10.83
C GLY A 315 -9.32 2.21 -10.55
N PHE A 316 -8.48 2.01 -11.56
CA PHE A 316 -7.05 2.28 -11.47
C PHE A 316 -6.56 3.09 -12.66
N ARG A 317 -5.66 4.02 -12.39
CA ARG A 317 -4.80 4.65 -13.40
C ARG A 317 -3.40 4.06 -13.23
N PHE A 318 -2.84 3.53 -14.30
CA PHE A 318 -1.50 2.96 -14.28
C PHE A 318 -0.49 4.00 -14.73
N ASP A 319 0.42 4.37 -13.84
CA ASP A 319 1.56 5.21 -14.17
C ASP A 319 2.51 4.47 -15.10
N LEU A 320 3.05 5.16 -16.12
CA LEU A 320 4.00 4.60 -17.10
C LEU A 320 3.59 3.20 -17.62
N MET A 321 2.32 3.00 -17.93
CA MET A 321 1.78 1.68 -18.31
C MET A 321 2.50 1.04 -19.53
N GLY A 322 3.19 1.82 -20.34
CA GLY A 322 3.96 1.31 -21.47
C GLY A 322 5.18 0.45 -21.09
N ILE A 323 5.49 0.37 -19.81
CA ILE A 323 6.55 -0.51 -19.26
C ILE A 323 6.05 -1.95 -19.08
N HIS A 324 4.75 -2.16 -18.95
CA HIS A 324 4.13 -3.46 -18.65
C HIS A 324 3.79 -4.28 -19.89
#